data_93433f7bb41254bd32ee63463870645f
#
_entry.id   93433f7bb41254bd32ee63463870645f
#
_cell.length_a   1.000
_cell.length_b   1.000
_cell.length_c   1.000
_cell.angle_alpha   90.00
_cell.angle_beta   90.00
_cell.angle_gamma   90.00
#
_symmetry.space_group_name_H-M   'P 1'
#
loop_
_entity.id
_entity.type
_entity.pdbx_description
1 polymer ?
#
loop_
_entity_poly.entity_id
_entity_poly.type
_entity_poly.pdbx_seq_one_letter_code
_entity_poly.pdbx_strand_id
1 'polypeptide(L)'
;MIFIDACLKKPTTYTPVWMMRQAGRYLPEYMAVRAKAGDFLSLCKDYKKASEVTLQPVEILGVDAAILFSDILVVPLEMGMDLRFEKGEGPVFSEPLRDEAALDALSIERSVKGLAYVYDTIKLTRENLAKDKALIGFCGAPWTIATYMIEGGGSKNYAVCKKMLYQNPEFLHQILEKVTQALILYVKEQIKAGVNAVQIFDSWAAALEEQAYFEFGFNYINKIVDSVKAEFPEIPVIVFPKGISGYLDKISGKFDVFGVDWSTPIELAKEKLSPRYVLQGNMEPTRLYSKKAIDEGVDKILSTMKGAPHIFNLGHGILPDVPVENAKYFIKEVQRKSAR
;
A
#
# COMPACT_ATOMS: atom_id res chain seq x y z
N MET A 1 -19.64 6.46 3.37
CA MET A 1 -18.72 5.28 3.43
C MET A 1 -17.93 5.39 4.72
N ILE A 2 -18.16 4.46 5.66
CA ILE A 2 -17.53 4.51 7.00
C ILE A 2 -16.01 4.64 6.96
N PHE A 3 -15.35 3.98 6.00
CA PHE A 3 -13.90 4.07 5.80
C PHE A 3 -13.46 5.50 5.44
N ILE A 4 -14.14 6.13 4.48
CA ILE A 4 -13.82 7.51 4.05
C ILE A 4 -14.15 8.51 5.16
N ASP A 5 -15.26 8.31 5.88
CA ASP A 5 -15.60 9.16 7.01
C ASP A 5 -14.51 9.12 8.09
N ALA A 6 -13.97 7.91 8.38
CA ALA A 6 -12.83 7.78 9.28
C ALA A 6 -11.56 8.47 8.75
N CYS A 7 -11.22 8.31 7.46
CA CYS A 7 -10.08 9.01 6.85
C CYS A 7 -10.16 10.54 7.02
N LEU A 8 -11.37 11.08 6.96
CA LEU A 8 -11.65 12.52 7.07
C LEU A 8 -11.98 12.97 8.50
N LYS A 9 -11.67 12.16 9.51
CA LYS A 9 -11.94 12.42 10.95
C LYS A 9 -13.41 12.67 11.28
N LYS A 10 -14.35 12.20 10.44
CA LYS A 10 -15.78 12.27 10.73
C LYS A 10 -16.19 11.17 11.72
N PRO A 11 -17.26 11.38 12.49
CA PRO A 11 -17.79 10.35 13.37
C PRO A 11 -18.19 9.08 12.61
N THR A 12 -17.89 7.93 13.20
CA THR A 12 -18.24 6.62 12.65
C THR A 12 -18.97 5.78 13.71
N THR A 13 -19.83 4.87 13.30
CA THR A 13 -20.59 3.99 14.19
C THR A 13 -19.73 2.89 14.82
N TYR A 14 -18.62 2.56 14.21
CA TYR A 14 -17.57 1.66 14.70
C TYR A 14 -16.24 2.00 14.01
N THR A 15 -15.14 1.42 14.43
CA THR A 15 -13.83 1.59 13.77
C THR A 15 -13.77 0.76 12.49
N PRO A 16 -13.72 1.37 11.30
CA PRO A 16 -13.66 0.62 10.05
C PRO A 16 -12.40 -0.24 9.97
N VAL A 17 -12.52 -1.40 9.31
CA VAL A 17 -11.44 -2.39 9.21
C VAL A 17 -11.29 -2.95 7.81
N TRP A 18 -10.03 -3.07 7.38
CA TRP A 18 -9.60 -3.80 6.20
C TRP A 18 -8.22 -4.42 6.45
N MET A 19 -7.71 -5.24 5.56
CA MET A 19 -6.42 -5.89 5.74
C MET A 19 -5.51 -5.73 4.52
N MET A 20 -4.26 -5.36 4.76
CA MET A 20 -3.24 -5.41 3.70
C MET A 20 -3.08 -6.85 3.18
N ARG A 21 -3.04 -7.00 1.84
CA ARG A 21 -3.03 -8.30 1.13
C ARG A 21 -4.28 -9.14 1.37
N GLN A 22 -5.43 -8.51 1.65
CA GLN A 22 -6.71 -9.22 1.87
C GLN A 22 -7.14 -10.10 0.69
N ALA A 23 -6.86 -9.71 -0.57
CA ALA A 23 -6.89 -10.61 -1.71
C ALA A 23 -5.55 -11.36 -1.76
N GLY A 24 -5.52 -12.59 -1.29
CA GLY A 24 -4.26 -13.27 -1.09
C GLY A 24 -4.36 -14.80 -1.00
N ARG A 25 -3.20 -15.45 -0.96
CA ARG A 25 -3.04 -16.90 -1.03
C ARG A 25 -3.72 -17.70 0.08
N TYR A 26 -4.12 -17.06 1.17
CA TYR A 26 -4.88 -17.70 2.25
C TYR A 26 -6.35 -17.95 1.87
N LEU A 27 -6.89 -17.27 0.82
CA LEU A 27 -8.24 -17.48 0.31
C LEU A 27 -8.27 -18.54 -0.80
N PRO A 28 -9.01 -19.64 -0.63
CA PRO A 28 -9.19 -20.66 -1.69
C PRO A 28 -9.76 -20.07 -2.98
N GLU A 29 -10.70 -19.12 -2.87
CA GLU A 29 -11.34 -18.45 -4.00
C GLU A 29 -10.32 -17.66 -4.83
N TYR A 30 -9.42 -16.92 -4.16
CA TYR A 30 -8.31 -16.24 -4.81
C TYR A 30 -7.39 -17.24 -5.54
N MET A 31 -7.05 -18.36 -4.90
CA MET A 31 -6.18 -19.37 -5.48
C MET A 31 -6.81 -20.02 -6.73
N ALA A 32 -8.14 -20.21 -6.73
CA ALA A 32 -8.86 -20.74 -7.90
C ALA A 32 -8.80 -19.77 -9.10
N VAL A 33 -8.96 -18.47 -8.89
CA VAL A 33 -8.83 -17.46 -9.96
C VAL A 33 -7.38 -17.36 -10.44
N ARG A 34 -6.41 -17.36 -9.52
CA ARG A 34 -4.98 -17.31 -9.86
C ARG A 34 -4.54 -18.50 -10.71
N ALA A 35 -5.04 -19.72 -10.39
CA ALA A 35 -4.74 -20.92 -11.17
C ALA A 35 -5.25 -20.80 -12.62
N LYS A 36 -6.44 -20.19 -12.83
CA LYS A 36 -6.98 -19.93 -14.16
C LYS A 36 -6.23 -18.83 -14.92
N ALA A 37 -5.59 -17.92 -14.24
CA ALA A 37 -4.80 -16.83 -14.86
C ALA A 37 -3.41 -17.31 -15.31
N GLY A 38 -2.89 -18.38 -14.72
CA GLY A 38 -1.57 -18.95 -15.01
C GLY A 38 -0.48 -18.40 -14.08
N ASP A 39 -0.18 -17.11 -14.15
CA ASP A 39 0.82 -16.48 -13.32
C ASP A 39 0.30 -15.18 -12.67
N PHE A 40 1.16 -14.53 -11.86
CA PHE A 40 0.77 -13.35 -11.10
C PHE A 40 0.59 -12.10 -11.99
N LEU A 41 1.48 -11.88 -12.95
CA LEU A 41 1.37 -10.75 -13.87
C LEU A 41 0.17 -10.89 -14.82
N SER A 42 -0.07 -12.09 -15.30
CA SER A 42 -1.26 -12.41 -16.12
C SER A 42 -2.54 -12.12 -15.34
N LEU A 43 -2.58 -12.44 -14.03
CA LEU A 43 -3.71 -12.08 -13.19
C LEU A 43 -3.85 -10.56 -13.04
N CYS A 44 -2.77 -9.83 -12.80
CA CYS A 44 -2.79 -8.37 -12.71
C CYS A 44 -3.25 -7.69 -14.01
N LYS A 45 -2.89 -8.26 -15.17
CA LYS A 45 -3.21 -7.70 -16.50
C LYS A 45 -4.61 -8.09 -17.01
N ASP A 46 -5.25 -9.08 -16.42
CA ASP A 46 -6.64 -9.46 -16.72
C ASP A 46 -7.60 -8.66 -15.82
N TYR A 47 -8.09 -7.52 -16.32
CA TYR A 47 -8.92 -6.60 -15.53
C TYR A 47 -10.18 -7.26 -14.96
N LYS A 48 -10.73 -8.30 -15.59
CA LYS A 48 -11.91 -9.03 -15.10
C LYS A 48 -11.55 -9.88 -13.88
N LYS A 49 -10.48 -10.67 -14.00
CA LYS A 49 -10.00 -11.49 -12.87
C LYS A 49 -9.43 -10.65 -11.73
N ALA A 50 -8.72 -9.56 -12.05
CA ALA A 50 -8.22 -8.61 -11.04
C ALA A 50 -9.37 -7.94 -10.27
N SER A 51 -10.45 -7.57 -10.96
CA SER A 51 -11.68 -7.08 -10.31
C SER A 51 -12.34 -8.14 -9.44
N GLU A 52 -12.49 -9.38 -9.93
CA GLU A 52 -13.05 -10.49 -9.17
C GLU A 52 -12.30 -10.70 -7.84
N VAL A 53 -10.97 -10.84 -7.89
CA VAL A 53 -10.17 -11.05 -6.65
C VAL A 53 -10.14 -9.82 -5.74
N THR A 54 -10.34 -8.61 -6.27
CA THR A 54 -10.50 -7.39 -5.47
C THR A 54 -11.78 -7.41 -4.65
N LEU A 55 -12.88 -7.95 -5.19
CA LEU A 55 -14.20 -8.02 -4.55
C LEU A 55 -14.29 -9.14 -3.51
N GLN A 56 -13.64 -10.29 -3.75
CA GLN A 56 -13.72 -11.46 -2.89
C GLN A 56 -13.56 -11.18 -1.38
N PRO A 57 -12.57 -10.40 -0.91
CA PRO A 57 -12.44 -10.14 0.53
C PRO A 57 -13.60 -9.36 1.13
N VAL A 58 -14.25 -8.48 0.36
CA VAL A 58 -15.42 -7.73 0.83
C VAL A 58 -16.58 -8.67 1.08
N GLU A 59 -16.82 -9.61 0.17
CA GLU A 59 -17.91 -10.58 0.26
C GLU A 59 -17.62 -11.66 1.31
N ILE A 60 -16.39 -12.17 1.34
CA ILE A 60 -16.01 -13.31 2.20
C ILE A 60 -15.79 -12.90 3.65
N LEU A 61 -15.12 -11.77 3.88
CA LEU A 61 -14.67 -11.32 5.20
C LEU A 61 -15.54 -10.23 5.81
N GLY A 62 -16.27 -9.45 4.97
CA GLY A 62 -17.07 -8.32 5.43
C GLY A 62 -16.24 -7.07 5.77
N VAL A 63 -15.08 -6.87 5.13
CA VAL A 63 -14.26 -5.67 5.31
C VAL A 63 -14.95 -4.40 4.86
N ASP A 64 -14.50 -3.24 5.35
CA ASP A 64 -15.14 -1.95 5.09
C ASP A 64 -14.58 -1.22 3.87
N ALA A 65 -13.45 -1.70 3.34
CA ALA A 65 -12.87 -1.22 2.10
C ALA A 65 -12.27 -2.35 1.28
N ALA A 66 -12.44 -2.29 -0.05
CA ALA A 66 -11.64 -3.05 -0.99
C ALA A 66 -10.33 -2.30 -1.25
N ILE A 67 -9.24 -3.03 -1.49
CA ILE A 67 -8.03 -2.48 -2.09
C ILE A 67 -7.82 -3.13 -3.45
N LEU A 68 -7.55 -2.30 -4.45
CA LEU A 68 -7.25 -2.74 -5.81
C LEU A 68 -6.24 -3.88 -5.82
N PHE A 69 -6.52 -4.94 -6.55
CA PHE A 69 -5.54 -5.99 -6.80
C PHE A 69 -4.62 -5.59 -7.97
N SER A 70 -3.37 -5.35 -7.65
CA SER A 70 -2.28 -5.02 -8.58
C SER A 70 -0.93 -5.25 -7.89
N ASP A 71 0.15 -4.81 -8.51
CA ASP A 71 1.49 -4.78 -7.91
C ASP A 71 2.11 -3.39 -8.01
N ILE A 72 3.01 -3.04 -7.08
CA ILE A 72 3.71 -1.75 -7.11
C ILE A 72 4.69 -1.63 -8.28
N LEU A 73 5.17 -2.75 -8.82
CA LEU A 73 6.17 -2.80 -9.88
C LEU A 73 5.58 -2.82 -11.30
N VAL A 74 4.23 -2.75 -11.43
CA VAL A 74 3.61 -2.60 -12.75
C VAL A 74 3.99 -1.25 -13.40
N VAL A 75 4.30 -0.22 -12.60
CA VAL A 75 4.72 1.08 -13.13
C VAL A 75 6.08 0.99 -13.84
N PRO A 76 7.19 0.53 -13.20
CA PRO A 76 8.45 0.36 -13.91
C PRO A 76 8.37 -0.67 -15.04
N LEU A 77 7.55 -1.73 -14.93
CA LEU A 77 7.28 -2.65 -16.04
C LEU A 77 6.75 -1.90 -17.26
N GLU A 78 5.69 -1.11 -17.08
CA GLU A 78 5.08 -0.38 -18.20
C GLU A 78 5.89 0.87 -18.61
N MET A 79 6.85 1.34 -17.78
CA MET A 79 7.87 2.31 -18.21
C MET A 79 8.88 1.70 -19.21
N GLY A 80 9.03 0.38 -19.23
CA GLY A 80 9.88 -0.32 -20.19
C GLY A 80 10.87 -1.32 -19.60
N MET A 81 10.87 -1.54 -18.28
CA MET A 81 11.72 -2.57 -17.66
C MET A 81 11.13 -3.98 -17.87
N ASP A 82 11.96 -4.99 -18.01
CA ASP A 82 11.52 -6.39 -18.08
C ASP A 82 11.41 -6.97 -16.66
N LEU A 83 10.17 -7.10 -16.18
CA LEU A 83 9.83 -7.64 -14.87
C LEU A 83 9.33 -9.08 -14.99
N ARG A 84 9.87 -9.97 -14.15
CA ARG A 84 9.42 -11.36 -13.99
C ARG A 84 9.19 -11.67 -12.52
N PHE A 85 8.30 -12.63 -12.24
CA PHE A 85 8.10 -13.16 -10.91
C PHE A 85 8.61 -14.59 -10.85
N GLU A 86 9.74 -14.80 -10.18
CA GLU A 86 10.36 -16.10 -10.05
C GLU A 86 9.90 -16.83 -8.77
N LYS A 87 9.71 -18.15 -8.89
CA LYS A 87 9.24 -18.95 -7.76
C LYS A 87 10.31 -19.01 -6.67
N GLY A 88 10.00 -18.47 -5.50
CA GLY A 88 10.91 -18.43 -4.34
C GLY A 88 11.78 -17.16 -4.25
N GLU A 89 11.98 -16.42 -5.34
CA GLU A 89 12.79 -15.21 -5.36
C GLU A 89 11.93 -13.92 -5.35
N GLY A 90 10.71 -14.01 -5.90
CA GLY A 90 9.82 -12.85 -6.01
C GLY A 90 10.02 -12.07 -7.31
N PRO A 91 9.84 -10.74 -7.30
CA PRO A 91 10.03 -9.91 -8.49
C PRO A 91 11.52 -9.80 -8.85
N VAL A 92 11.82 -9.96 -10.15
CA VAL A 92 13.16 -9.83 -10.72
C VAL A 92 13.10 -8.97 -11.96
N PHE A 93 13.94 -7.95 -12.04
CA PHE A 93 14.24 -7.18 -13.24
C PHE A 93 15.47 -7.76 -13.91
N SER A 94 15.34 -8.26 -15.16
CA SER A 94 16.43 -8.89 -15.88
C SER A 94 17.57 -7.92 -16.20
N GLU A 95 17.25 -6.65 -16.38
CA GLU A 95 18.19 -5.55 -16.62
C GLU A 95 18.01 -4.46 -15.55
N PRO A 96 18.74 -4.54 -14.41
CA PRO A 96 18.67 -3.52 -13.37
C PRO A 96 19.14 -2.15 -13.85
N LEU A 97 18.50 -1.09 -13.36
CA LEU A 97 18.84 0.30 -13.71
C LEU A 97 20.17 0.71 -13.08
N ARG A 98 21.19 0.97 -13.92
CA ARG A 98 22.57 1.24 -13.46
C ARG A 98 23.19 2.51 -14.01
N ASP A 99 22.67 3.06 -15.09
CA ASP A 99 23.26 4.19 -15.80
C ASP A 99 22.19 5.10 -16.42
N GLU A 100 22.64 6.25 -16.92
CA GLU A 100 21.78 7.27 -17.51
C GLU A 100 21.09 6.77 -18.79
N ALA A 101 21.75 5.95 -19.60
CA ALA A 101 21.17 5.43 -20.84
C ALA A 101 19.97 4.52 -20.55
N ALA A 102 20.08 3.66 -19.52
CA ALA A 102 18.96 2.84 -19.05
C ALA A 102 17.83 3.70 -18.47
N LEU A 103 18.14 4.79 -17.75
CA LEU A 103 17.15 5.72 -17.24
C LEU A 103 16.42 6.46 -18.37
N ASP A 104 17.16 6.92 -19.38
CA ASP A 104 16.59 7.65 -20.53
C ASP A 104 15.67 6.79 -21.38
N ALA A 105 15.93 5.49 -21.46
CA ALA A 105 15.09 4.52 -22.17
C ALA A 105 13.72 4.32 -21.54
N LEU A 106 13.54 4.67 -20.25
CA LEU A 106 12.25 4.55 -19.57
C LEU A 106 11.29 5.68 -19.98
N SER A 107 10.05 5.33 -20.33
CA SER A 107 9.04 6.28 -20.78
C SER A 107 7.87 6.39 -19.80
N ILE A 108 7.65 7.60 -19.28
CA ILE A 108 6.50 7.91 -18.44
C ILE A 108 5.20 7.82 -19.26
N GLU A 109 5.19 8.36 -20.49
CA GLU A 109 4.01 8.32 -21.35
C GLU A 109 3.59 6.89 -21.70
N ARG A 110 4.58 6.01 -21.97
CA ARG A 110 4.32 4.57 -22.18
C ARG A 110 3.67 3.94 -20.97
N SER A 111 4.13 4.26 -19.76
CA SER A 111 3.58 3.67 -18.52
C SER A 111 2.10 4.04 -18.34
N VAL A 112 1.73 5.30 -18.56
CA VAL A 112 0.32 5.73 -18.42
C VAL A 112 -0.59 4.95 -19.36
N LYS A 113 -0.18 4.78 -20.62
CA LYS A 113 -0.95 4.01 -21.61
C LYS A 113 -0.96 2.51 -21.30
N GLY A 114 0.19 1.95 -20.93
CA GLY A 114 0.36 0.54 -20.62
C GLY A 114 -0.46 0.08 -19.40
N LEU A 115 -0.71 0.98 -18.45
CA LEU A 115 -1.47 0.70 -17.23
C LEU A 115 -3.01 0.77 -17.39
N ALA A 116 -3.53 0.86 -18.64
CA ALA A 116 -4.97 0.90 -18.91
C ALA A 116 -5.75 -0.25 -18.24
N TYR A 117 -5.15 -1.46 -18.19
CA TYR A 117 -5.77 -2.62 -17.53
C TYR A 117 -6.02 -2.39 -16.02
N VAL A 118 -5.20 -1.57 -15.36
CA VAL A 118 -5.41 -1.18 -13.96
C VAL A 118 -6.62 -0.28 -13.83
N TYR A 119 -6.73 0.71 -14.69
CA TYR A 119 -7.86 1.66 -14.68
C TYR A 119 -9.17 0.97 -15.04
N ASP A 120 -9.15 0.01 -15.96
CA ASP A 120 -10.32 -0.81 -16.29
C ASP A 120 -10.70 -1.76 -15.17
N THR A 121 -9.72 -2.31 -14.41
CA THR A 121 -9.96 -3.05 -13.17
C THR A 121 -10.70 -2.17 -12.15
N ILE A 122 -10.28 -0.93 -11.96
CA ILE A 122 -10.90 0.01 -11.01
C ILE A 122 -12.35 0.29 -11.41
N LYS A 123 -12.61 0.62 -12.69
CA LYS A 123 -13.96 0.90 -13.19
C LYS A 123 -14.90 -0.29 -12.95
N LEU A 124 -14.48 -1.48 -13.40
CA LEU A 124 -15.28 -2.70 -13.23
C LEU A 124 -15.50 -3.06 -11.76
N THR A 125 -14.47 -2.89 -10.92
CA THR A 125 -14.61 -3.11 -9.48
C THR A 125 -15.58 -2.11 -8.86
N ARG A 126 -15.51 -0.83 -9.23
CA ARG A 126 -16.41 0.20 -8.70
C ARG A 126 -17.87 -0.04 -9.09
N GLU A 127 -18.13 -0.52 -10.30
CA GLU A 127 -19.47 -0.89 -10.76
C GLU A 127 -20.10 -2.02 -9.93
N ASN A 128 -19.30 -2.99 -9.49
CA ASN A 128 -19.75 -4.17 -8.78
C ASN A 128 -19.61 -4.08 -7.25
N LEU A 129 -18.83 -3.14 -6.72
CA LEU A 129 -18.64 -2.95 -5.29
C LEU A 129 -19.83 -2.18 -4.69
N ALA A 130 -20.35 -2.66 -3.56
CA ALA A 130 -21.44 -2.00 -2.82
C ALA A 130 -21.11 -0.51 -2.57
N LYS A 131 -22.13 0.36 -2.67
CA LYS A 131 -21.97 1.83 -2.62
C LYS A 131 -21.45 2.35 -1.28
N ASP A 132 -21.65 1.61 -0.21
CA ASP A 132 -21.19 1.92 1.15
C ASP A 132 -19.73 1.48 1.40
N LYS A 133 -19.14 0.67 0.52
CA LYS A 133 -17.77 0.20 0.60
C LYS A 133 -16.82 1.09 -0.23
N ALA A 134 -15.69 1.44 0.35
CA ALA A 134 -14.66 2.21 -0.34
C ALA A 134 -13.78 1.30 -1.21
N LEU A 135 -13.27 1.85 -2.31
CA LEU A 135 -12.20 1.25 -3.11
C LEU A 135 -10.92 2.06 -2.93
N ILE A 136 -9.88 1.42 -2.45
CA ILE A 136 -8.56 2.01 -2.24
C ILE A 136 -7.70 1.71 -3.46
N GLY A 137 -7.18 2.75 -4.12
CA GLY A 137 -6.09 2.66 -5.06
C GLY A 137 -4.75 2.70 -4.34
N PHE A 138 -3.67 2.37 -5.02
CA PHE A 138 -2.36 2.43 -4.39
C PHE A 138 -1.20 2.55 -5.39
N CYS A 139 -0.05 2.95 -4.85
CA CYS A 139 1.24 2.82 -5.52
C CYS A 139 2.34 2.47 -4.50
N GLY A 140 3.50 2.05 -4.99
CA GLY A 140 4.71 2.03 -4.17
C GLY A 140 5.28 3.43 -4.01
N ALA A 141 6.01 3.68 -2.92
CA ALA A 141 6.79 4.90 -2.76
C ALA A 141 7.97 4.93 -3.74
N PRO A 142 8.40 6.11 -4.20
CA PRO A 142 9.50 6.22 -5.16
C PRO A 142 10.78 5.51 -4.72
N TRP A 143 11.18 5.64 -3.46
CA TRP A 143 12.33 4.91 -2.92
C TRP A 143 12.15 3.39 -3.00
N THR A 144 11.01 2.88 -2.54
CA THR A 144 10.73 1.43 -2.58
C THR A 144 10.78 0.89 -4.01
N ILE A 145 10.21 1.60 -4.98
CA ILE A 145 10.24 1.19 -6.39
C ILE A 145 11.65 1.28 -6.95
N ALA A 146 12.35 2.40 -6.71
CA ALA A 146 13.73 2.58 -7.17
C ALA A 146 14.68 1.50 -6.64
N THR A 147 14.49 1.05 -5.38
CA THR A 147 15.30 -0.06 -4.85
C THR A 147 15.16 -1.34 -5.67
N TYR A 148 13.95 -1.73 -6.06
CA TYR A 148 13.75 -2.89 -6.93
C TYR A 148 14.37 -2.69 -8.31
N MET A 149 14.21 -1.50 -8.90
CA MET A 149 14.78 -1.17 -10.22
C MET A 149 16.30 -1.23 -10.20
N ILE A 150 16.93 -0.72 -9.15
CA ILE A 150 18.40 -0.63 -9.01
C ILE A 150 19.00 -1.96 -8.55
N GLU A 151 18.44 -2.62 -7.52
CA GLU A 151 18.94 -3.92 -7.05
C GLU A 151 18.67 -5.05 -8.07
N GLY A 152 17.63 -4.91 -8.90
CA GLY A 152 17.17 -5.92 -9.83
C GLY A 152 16.22 -6.94 -9.21
N GLY A 153 15.88 -6.80 -7.94
CA GLY A 153 14.99 -7.70 -7.20
C GLY A 153 14.97 -7.43 -5.71
N GLY A 154 14.59 -8.43 -4.93
CA GLY A 154 14.64 -8.35 -3.47
C GLY A 154 16.07 -8.24 -2.95
N SER A 155 16.32 -7.38 -1.97
CA SER A 155 17.64 -7.20 -1.35
C SER A 155 17.52 -7.21 0.17
N LYS A 156 18.53 -7.77 0.85
CA LYS A 156 18.59 -7.79 2.32
C LYS A 156 19.20 -6.52 2.90
N ASN A 157 20.16 -5.93 2.20
CA ASN A 157 20.95 -4.80 2.69
C ASN A 157 20.97 -3.58 1.75
N TYR A 158 20.35 -3.69 0.56
CA TYR A 158 20.25 -2.61 -0.43
C TYR A 158 21.60 -1.98 -0.79
N ALA A 159 22.62 -2.84 -0.95
CA ALA A 159 24.01 -2.41 -1.07
C ALA A 159 24.25 -1.56 -2.31
N VAL A 160 23.62 -1.90 -3.44
CA VAL A 160 23.79 -1.16 -4.71
C VAL A 160 23.13 0.22 -4.62
N CYS A 161 21.89 0.27 -4.10
CA CYS A 161 21.18 1.53 -3.90
C CYS A 161 21.92 2.45 -2.93
N LYS A 162 22.38 1.90 -1.79
CA LYS A 162 23.14 2.67 -0.79
C LYS A 162 24.48 3.15 -1.31
N LYS A 163 25.16 2.34 -2.12
CA LYS A 163 26.39 2.76 -2.81
C LYS A 163 26.10 3.94 -3.74
N MET A 164 25.03 3.86 -4.55
CA MET A 164 24.63 4.94 -5.44
C MET A 164 24.28 6.21 -4.65
N LEU A 165 23.54 6.08 -3.55
CA LEU A 165 23.16 7.19 -2.67
C LEU A 165 24.37 8.01 -2.21
N TYR A 166 25.48 7.36 -1.84
CA TYR A 166 26.66 8.04 -1.33
C TYR A 166 27.69 8.41 -2.40
N GLN A 167 27.72 7.70 -3.52
CA GLN A 167 28.73 7.90 -4.58
C GLN A 167 28.22 8.70 -5.77
N ASN A 168 26.93 8.67 -6.05
CA ASN A 168 26.29 9.40 -7.15
C ASN A 168 24.85 9.80 -6.77
N PRO A 169 24.69 10.68 -5.75
CA PRO A 169 23.35 11.09 -5.27
C PRO A 169 22.54 11.80 -6.36
N GLU A 170 23.18 12.58 -7.24
CA GLU A 170 22.52 13.28 -8.33
C GLU A 170 21.79 12.29 -9.27
N PHE A 171 22.44 11.21 -9.64
CA PHE A 171 21.81 10.18 -10.47
C PHE A 171 20.66 9.47 -9.74
N LEU A 172 20.81 9.18 -8.46
CA LEU A 172 19.71 8.64 -7.66
C LEU A 172 18.51 9.61 -7.61
N HIS A 173 18.75 10.90 -7.45
CA HIS A 173 17.69 11.91 -7.52
C HIS A 173 17.00 11.93 -8.90
N GLN A 174 17.73 11.78 -10.01
CA GLN A 174 17.13 11.69 -11.35
C GLN A 174 16.22 10.46 -11.48
N ILE A 175 16.63 9.30 -10.96
CA ILE A 175 15.80 8.09 -10.93
C ILE A 175 14.52 8.33 -10.11
N LEU A 176 14.66 8.83 -8.89
CA LEU A 176 13.55 9.09 -7.98
C LEU A 176 12.57 10.11 -8.56
N GLU A 177 13.06 11.17 -9.21
CA GLU A 177 12.23 12.17 -9.86
C GLU A 177 11.41 11.57 -11.00
N LYS A 178 12.05 10.81 -11.90
CA LYS A 178 11.36 10.15 -13.02
C LYS A 178 10.30 9.16 -12.56
N VAL A 179 10.62 8.34 -11.56
CA VAL A 179 9.65 7.41 -10.94
C VAL A 179 8.51 8.17 -10.29
N THR A 180 8.80 9.26 -9.56
CA THR A 180 7.78 10.09 -8.90
C THR A 180 6.80 10.68 -9.90
N GLN A 181 7.30 11.21 -11.03
CA GLN A 181 6.44 11.75 -12.10
C GLN A 181 5.51 10.68 -12.69
N ALA A 182 6.04 9.48 -12.95
CA ALA A 182 5.20 8.35 -13.41
C ALA A 182 4.13 7.98 -12.38
N LEU A 183 4.49 7.92 -11.09
CA LEU A 183 3.57 7.59 -9.99
C LEU A 183 2.49 8.65 -9.78
N ILE A 184 2.82 9.93 -9.92
CA ILE A 184 1.84 11.03 -9.84
C ILE A 184 0.76 10.83 -10.91
N LEU A 185 1.14 10.58 -12.16
CA LEU A 185 0.18 10.35 -13.23
C LEU A 185 -0.62 9.06 -12.99
N TYR A 186 0.05 7.98 -12.61
CA TYR A 186 -0.59 6.71 -12.30
C TYR A 186 -1.66 6.82 -11.21
N VAL A 187 -1.36 7.53 -10.11
CA VAL A 187 -2.31 7.74 -9.01
C VAL A 187 -3.48 8.61 -9.45
N LYS A 188 -3.23 9.68 -10.21
CA LYS A 188 -4.29 10.54 -10.74
C LYS A 188 -5.24 9.79 -11.66
N GLU A 189 -4.72 8.94 -12.53
CA GLU A 189 -5.57 8.09 -13.39
C GLU A 189 -6.37 7.05 -12.59
N GLN A 190 -5.83 6.49 -11.49
CA GLN A 190 -6.61 5.65 -10.57
C GLN A 190 -7.78 6.43 -9.95
N ILE A 191 -7.56 7.69 -9.52
CA ILE A 191 -8.61 8.55 -8.96
C ILE A 191 -9.69 8.82 -10.01
N LYS A 192 -9.31 9.21 -11.23
CA LYS A 192 -10.24 9.42 -12.34
C LYS A 192 -11.02 8.17 -12.71
N ALA A 193 -10.42 6.98 -12.54
CA ALA A 193 -11.07 5.69 -12.76
C ALA A 193 -12.08 5.30 -11.68
N GLY A 194 -12.05 5.95 -10.48
CA GLY A 194 -13.08 5.84 -9.47
C GLY A 194 -12.67 5.29 -8.11
N VAL A 195 -11.39 5.30 -7.74
CA VAL A 195 -10.99 4.99 -6.36
C VAL A 195 -11.42 6.10 -5.40
N ASN A 196 -11.70 5.74 -4.15
CA ASN A 196 -12.19 6.65 -3.12
C ASN A 196 -11.08 7.15 -2.18
N ALA A 197 -9.95 6.47 -2.14
CA ALA A 197 -8.75 6.83 -1.40
C ALA A 197 -7.53 6.23 -2.09
N VAL A 198 -6.34 6.71 -1.78
CA VAL A 198 -5.07 6.20 -2.32
C VAL A 198 -4.10 5.90 -1.18
N GLN A 199 -3.39 4.77 -1.26
CA GLN A 199 -2.34 4.43 -0.33
C GLN A 199 -0.97 4.34 -1.01
N ILE A 200 0.05 4.97 -0.41
CA ILE A 200 1.45 4.93 -0.84
C ILE A 200 2.20 3.98 0.09
N PHE A 201 2.71 2.87 -0.47
CA PHE A 201 3.43 1.86 0.29
C PHE A 201 4.94 2.08 0.22
N ASP A 202 5.57 2.41 1.36
CA ASP A 202 7.03 2.48 1.47
C ASP A 202 7.58 1.32 2.31
N SER A 203 7.59 0.15 1.72
CA SER A 203 7.99 -1.11 2.39
C SER A 203 9.47 -1.12 2.80
N TRP A 204 10.31 -0.32 2.14
CA TRP A 204 11.75 -0.26 2.35
C TRP A 204 12.24 1.04 3.02
N ALA A 205 11.34 1.79 3.65
CA ALA A 205 11.67 3.02 4.39
C ALA A 205 12.80 2.80 5.41
N ALA A 206 12.72 1.72 6.19
CA ALA A 206 13.72 1.37 7.20
C ALA A 206 15.11 0.96 6.63
N ALA A 207 15.25 0.86 5.31
CA ALA A 207 16.55 0.62 4.70
C ALA A 207 17.49 1.83 4.80
N LEU A 208 16.93 3.03 5.00
CA LEU A 208 17.65 4.29 5.09
C LEU A 208 17.79 4.75 6.54
N GLU A 209 18.92 5.37 6.87
CA GLU A 209 19.05 6.16 8.09
C GLU A 209 18.21 7.45 7.96
N GLU A 210 18.01 8.15 9.06
CA GLU A 210 17.05 9.24 9.16
C GLU A 210 17.23 10.32 8.08
N GLN A 211 18.42 10.90 7.94
CA GLN A 211 18.65 12.01 7.01
C GLN A 211 18.41 11.55 5.57
N ALA A 212 18.96 10.41 5.19
CA ALA A 212 18.78 9.83 3.87
C ALA A 212 17.31 9.46 3.60
N TYR A 213 16.57 9.02 4.62
CA TYR A 213 15.15 8.72 4.47
C TYR A 213 14.33 9.96 4.11
N PHE A 214 14.55 11.07 4.78
CA PHE A 214 13.83 12.30 4.43
C PHE A 214 14.25 12.83 3.06
N GLU A 215 15.53 12.79 2.72
CA GLU A 215 16.05 13.29 1.45
C GLU A 215 15.62 12.41 0.25
N PHE A 216 15.85 11.10 0.30
CA PHE A 216 15.64 10.18 -0.82
C PHE A 216 14.33 9.38 -0.77
N GLY A 217 13.61 9.41 0.35
CA GLY A 217 12.35 8.68 0.55
C GLY A 217 11.16 9.62 0.75
N PHE A 218 11.01 10.16 1.97
CA PHE A 218 9.78 10.82 2.40
C PHE A 218 9.47 12.10 1.62
N ASN A 219 10.48 12.88 1.22
CA ASN A 219 10.27 14.08 0.40
C ASN A 219 9.64 13.74 -0.96
N TYR A 220 9.97 12.60 -1.53
CA TYR A 220 9.37 12.13 -2.79
C TYR A 220 7.94 11.63 -2.60
N ILE A 221 7.62 11.03 -1.44
CA ILE A 221 6.23 10.74 -1.06
C ILE A 221 5.42 12.03 -0.99
N ASN A 222 5.95 13.08 -0.35
CA ASN A 222 5.27 14.37 -0.25
C ASN A 222 5.02 15.02 -1.61
N LYS A 223 5.92 14.86 -2.61
CA LYS A 223 5.66 15.35 -3.98
C LYS A 223 4.41 14.69 -4.59
N ILE A 224 4.22 13.38 -4.38
CA ILE A 224 3.01 12.68 -4.84
C ILE A 224 1.79 13.22 -4.10
N VAL A 225 1.86 13.30 -2.77
CA VAL A 225 0.77 13.80 -1.92
C VAL A 225 0.36 15.21 -2.33
N ASP A 226 1.33 16.12 -2.45
CA ASP A 226 1.07 17.51 -2.83
C ASP A 226 0.41 17.63 -4.21
N SER A 227 0.88 16.84 -5.19
CA SER A 227 0.32 16.84 -6.53
C SER A 227 -1.11 16.27 -6.57
N VAL A 228 -1.39 15.24 -5.78
CA VAL A 228 -2.74 14.66 -5.65
C VAL A 228 -3.67 15.66 -4.95
N LYS A 229 -3.25 16.23 -3.82
CA LYS A 229 -4.07 17.19 -3.06
C LYS A 229 -4.33 18.51 -3.79
N ALA A 230 -3.45 18.90 -4.70
CA ALA A 230 -3.67 20.09 -5.53
C ALA A 230 -4.82 19.91 -6.54
N GLU A 231 -5.02 18.70 -7.07
CA GLU A 231 -6.06 18.40 -8.09
C GLU A 231 -7.30 17.73 -7.48
N PHE A 232 -7.12 16.90 -6.45
CA PHE A 232 -8.18 16.10 -5.79
C PHE A 232 -8.13 16.29 -4.27
N PRO A 233 -8.42 17.48 -3.73
CA PRO A 233 -8.28 17.77 -2.30
C PRO A 233 -9.19 16.90 -1.41
N GLU A 234 -10.32 16.40 -1.95
CA GLU A 234 -11.29 15.58 -1.26
C GLU A 234 -10.87 14.10 -1.12
N ILE A 235 -9.94 13.63 -1.94
CA ILE A 235 -9.50 12.24 -1.92
C ILE A 235 -8.50 12.01 -0.77
N PRO A 236 -8.80 11.14 0.21
CA PRO A 236 -7.86 10.82 1.26
C PRO A 236 -6.61 10.13 0.72
N VAL A 237 -5.45 10.59 1.20
CA VAL A 237 -4.16 9.97 0.92
C VAL A 237 -3.62 9.34 2.19
N ILE A 238 -3.26 8.06 2.10
CA ILE A 238 -2.69 7.24 3.16
C ILE A 238 -1.22 7.01 2.84
N VAL A 239 -0.32 7.29 3.77
CA VAL A 239 1.10 6.94 3.64
C VAL A 239 1.45 5.81 4.60
N PHE A 240 2.16 4.80 4.13
CA PHE A 240 2.56 3.64 4.92
C PHE A 240 4.08 3.39 4.82
N PRO A 241 4.88 4.13 5.58
CA PRO A 241 6.32 3.89 5.68
C PRO A 241 6.59 2.86 6.79
N LYS A 242 7.24 1.76 6.43
CA LYS A 242 7.50 0.64 7.34
C LYS A 242 8.82 0.81 8.09
N GLY A 243 8.79 0.65 9.42
CA GLY A 243 9.98 0.54 10.26
C GLY A 243 10.67 1.86 10.58
N ILE A 244 9.93 2.97 10.60
CA ILE A 244 10.46 4.31 10.88
C ILE A 244 10.05 4.87 12.24
N SER A 245 9.81 4.00 13.23
CA SER A 245 9.34 4.41 14.56
C SER A 245 10.22 5.48 15.24
N GLY A 246 11.51 5.50 14.93
CA GLY A 246 12.46 6.51 15.44
C GLY A 246 12.32 7.90 14.83
N TYR A 247 11.54 8.07 13.75
CA TYR A 247 11.46 9.34 12.99
C TYR A 247 10.07 9.97 13.00
N LEU A 248 9.12 9.45 13.80
CA LEU A 248 7.70 9.84 13.76
C LEU A 248 7.47 11.32 14.09
N ASP A 249 8.27 11.92 14.94
CA ASP A 249 8.18 13.34 15.31
C ASP A 249 8.55 14.29 14.17
N LYS A 250 9.31 13.83 13.18
CA LYS A 250 9.71 14.58 11.98
C LYS A 250 8.76 14.40 10.79
N ILE A 251 7.80 13.48 10.90
CA ILE A 251 6.82 13.23 9.84
C ILE A 251 5.87 14.42 9.70
N SER A 252 5.83 14.99 8.50
CA SER A 252 4.86 16.04 8.15
C SER A 252 4.55 16.04 6.65
N GLY A 253 3.29 16.36 6.31
CA GLY A 253 2.81 16.41 4.93
C GLY A 253 1.30 16.64 4.89
N LYS A 254 0.73 16.78 3.69
CA LYS A 254 -0.70 17.01 3.47
C LYS A 254 -1.53 15.72 3.36
N PHE A 255 -0.96 14.57 3.66
CA PHE A 255 -1.71 13.31 3.70
C PHE A 255 -2.68 13.30 4.90
N ASP A 256 -3.72 12.50 4.81
CA ASP A 256 -4.79 12.43 5.81
C ASP A 256 -4.57 11.33 6.84
N VAL A 257 -4.01 10.21 6.39
CA VAL A 257 -3.88 8.98 7.18
C VAL A 257 -2.44 8.50 7.18
N PHE A 258 -1.94 8.14 8.37
CA PHE A 258 -0.64 7.50 8.54
C PHE A 258 -0.83 6.03 8.89
N GLY A 259 -0.33 5.14 8.02
CA GLY A 259 -0.29 3.71 8.27
C GLY A 259 0.86 3.34 9.20
N VAL A 260 0.54 2.73 10.32
CA VAL A 260 1.48 2.29 11.35
C VAL A 260 1.81 0.83 11.13
N ASP A 261 3.08 0.48 11.03
CA ASP A 261 3.51 -0.90 10.94
C ASP A 261 3.48 -1.60 12.31
N TRP A 262 3.51 -2.94 12.31
CA TRP A 262 3.39 -3.75 13.52
C TRP A 262 4.57 -3.63 14.49
N SER A 263 5.74 -3.19 14.03
CA SER A 263 6.93 -3.01 14.87
C SER A 263 6.92 -1.69 15.65
N THR A 264 6.05 -0.76 15.25
CA THR A 264 5.88 0.54 15.91
C THR A 264 4.85 0.43 17.04
N PRO A 265 5.17 0.73 18.31
CA PRO A 265 4.18 0.80 19.37
C PRO A 265 3.06 1.79 19.02
N ILE A 266 1.81 1.33 19.07
CA ILE A 266 0.66 2.17 18.68
C ILE A 266 0.50 3.39 19.61
N GLU A 267 0.90 3.24 20.87
CA GLU A 267 0.93 4.31 21.87
C GLU A 267 1.88 5.44 21.44
N LEU A 268 3.08 5.09 20.96
CA LEU A 268 4.07 6.04 20.43
C LEU A 268 3.54 6.74 19.18
N ALA A 269 2.97 5.97 18.25
CA ALA A 269 2.38 6.56 17.04
C ALA A 269 1.24 7.53 17.39
N LYS A 270 0.38 7.19 18.34
CA LYS A 270 -0.69 8.07 18.82
C LYS A 270 -0.13 9.35 19.41
N GLU A 271 0.89 9.26 20.27
CA GLU A 271 1.54 10.43 20.88
C GLU A 271 2.13 11.37 19.82
N LYS A 272 2.86 10.83 18.85
CA LYS A 272 3.63 11.64 17.89
C LYS A 272 2.81 12.17 16.71
N LEU A 273 1.78 11.44 16.29
CA LEU A 273 1.10 11.71 15.02
C LEU A 273 -0.37 12.13 15.16
N SER A 274 -1.06 11.68 16.20
CA SER A 274 -2.42 12.12 16.50
C SER A 274 -2.35 13.42 17.34
N PRO A 275 -3.16 14.45 17.11
CA PRO A 275 -4.34 14.48 16.22
C PRO A 275 -4.07 15.00 14.80
N ARG A 276 -2.80 15.18 14.39
CA ARG A 276 -2.48 15.69 13.05
C ARG A 276 -3.06 14.76 11.97
N TYR A 277 -2.87 13.47 12.12
CA TYR A 277 -3.27 12.45 11.15
C TYR A 277 -4.23 11.42 11.77
N VAL A 278 -5.05 10.82 10.94
CA VAL A 278 -5.74 9.57 11.30
C VAL A 278 -4.70 8.44 11.31
N LEU A 279 -4.74 7.56 12.30
CA LEU A 279 -3.86 6.40 12.33
C LEU A 279 -4.55 5.17 11.74
N GLN A 280 -3.84 4.44 10.90
CA GLN A 280 -4.28 3.16 10.35
C GLN A 280 -3.34 2.05 10.80
N GLY A 281 -3.87 0.98 11.36
CA GLY A 281 -3.07 -0.18 11.77
C GLY A 281 -3.48 -0.67 13.15
N ASN A 282 -2.62 -1.41 13.85
CA ASN A 282 -1.31 -1.93 13.40
C ASN A 282 -1.08 -3.34 13.98
N MET A 283 -2.13 -4.17 13.97
CA MET A 283 -2.01 -5.50 14.58
C MET A 283 -0.95 -6.34 13.84
N GLU A 284 -0.10 -7.03 14.59
CA GLU A 284 0.86 -7.97 14.02
C GLU A 284 0.12 -9.08 13.25
N PRO A 285 0.47 -9.34 11.97
CA PRO A 285 -0.23 -10.33 11.15
C PRO A 285 -0.24 -11.75 11.71
N THR A 286 0.80 -12.15 12.43
CA THR A 286 0.91 -13.49 13.02
C THR A 286 -0.08 -13.74 14.18
N ARG A 287 -0.67 -12.71 14.77
CA ARG A 287 -1.76 -12.87 15.73
C ARG A 287 -2.99 -13.56 15.14
N LEU A 288 -3.15 -13.49 13.83
CA LEU A 288 -4.24 -14.18 13.13
C LEU A 288 -4.18 -15.72 13.21
N TYR A 289 -3.08 -16.30 13.67
CA TYR A 289 -3.02 -17.75 13.93
C TYR A 289 -3.83 -18.19 15.14
N SER A 290 -4.20 -17.30 16.05
CA SER A 290 -4.90 -17.63 17.30
C SER A 290 -6.01 -16.64 17.61
N LYS A 291 -7.24 -17.12 17.84
CA LYS A 291 -8.37 -16.29 18.27
C LYS A 291 -8.07 -15.53 19.55
N LYS A 292 -7.40 -16.17 20.53
CA LYS A 292 -6.97 -15.50 21.78
C LYS A 292 -6.02 -14.35 21.48
N ALA A 293 -5.01 -14.55 20.60
CA ALA A 293 -4.08 -13.50 20.23
C ALA A 293 -4.75 -12.37 19.43
N ILE A 294 -5.79 -12.68 18.62
CA ILE A 294 -6.62 -11.70 17.96
C ILE A 294 -7.33 -10.84 19.00
N ASP A 295 -8.03 -11.46 19.97
CA ASP A 295 -8.77 -10.74 21.01
C ASP A 295 -7.88 -9.79 21.80
N GLU A 296 -6.72 -10.27 22.27
CA GLU A 296 -5.73 -9.46 23.00
C GLU A 296 -5.21 -8.29 22.14
N GLY A 297 -4.93 -8.53 20.86
CA GLY A 297 -4.45 -7.49 19.94
C GLY A 297 -5.51 -6.44 19.62
N VAL A 298 -6.74 -6.87 19.38
CA VAL A 298 -7.88 -5.99 19.11
C VAL A 298 -8.17 -5.12 20.33
N ASP A 299 -8.27 -5.74 21.52
CA ASP A 299 -8.56 -5.02 22.77
C ASP A 299 -7.47 -3.99 23.10
N LYS A 300 -6.20 -4.36 22.94
CA LYS A 300 -5.08 -3.43 23.13
C LYS A 300 -5.17 -2.22 22.22
N ILE A 301 -5.32 -2.44 20.90
CA ILE A 301 -5.31 -1.36 19.93
C ILE A 301 -6.55 -0.47 20.08
N LEU A 302 -7.75 -1.04 20.22
CA LEU A 302 -8.97 -0.26 20.39
C LEU A 302 -8.96 0.56 21.69
N SER A 303 -8.46 0.00 22.80
CA SER A 303 -8.34 0.73 24.07
C SER A 303 -7.33 1.87 23.95
N THR A 304 -6.18 1.65 23.32
CA THR A 304 -5.17 2.69 23.09
C THR A 304 -5.73 3.80 22.21
N MET A 305 -6.43 3.46 21.13
CA MET A 305 -6.96 4.42 20.16
C MET A 305 -8.28 5.06 20.58
N LYS A 306 -8.82 4.73 21.77
CA LYS A 306 -10.04 5.33 22.27
C LYS A 306 -9.97 6.86 22.25
N GLY A 307 -10.97 7.49 21.67
CA GLY A 307 -11.06 8.94 21.52
C GLY A 307 -10.23 9.56 20.41
N ALA A 308 -9.47 8.76 19.66
CA ALA A 308 -8.70 9.22 18.50
C ALA A 308 -9.28 8.63 17.20
N PRO A 309 -9.21 9.37 16.06
CA PRO A 309 -9.59 8.82 14.76
C PRO A 309 -8.70 7.63 14.39
N HIS A 310 -9.34 6.50 14.02
CA HIS A 310 -8.61 5.26 13.76
C HIS A 310 -9.28 4.41 12.67
N ILE A 311 -8.46 3.79 11.85
CA ILE A 311 -8.82 2.74 10.90
C ILE A 311 -8.07 1.48 11.33
N PHE A 312 -8.78 0.40 11.60
CA PHE A 312 -8.11 -0.83 12.00
C PHE A 312 -7.52 -1.55 10.77
N ASN A 313 -6.30 -2.00 10.89
CA ASN A 313 -5.61 -2.82 9.90
C ASN A 313 -4.56 -3.68 10.58
N LEU A 314 -4.00 -4.62 9.84
CA LEU A 314 -2.74 -5.25 10.21
C LEU A 314 -1.58 -4.27 9.98
N GLY A 315 -0.50 -4.43 10.72
CA GLY A 315 0.71 -3.64 10.53
C GLY A 315 1.58 -4.06 9.33
N HIS A 316 1.15 -5.05 8.56
CA HIS A 316 1.63 -5.47 7.24
C HIS A 316 0.63 -6.47 6.63
N GLY A 317 0.97 -7.07 5.47
CA GLY A 317 0.09 -8.01 4.79
C GLY A 317 -0.17 -9.30 5.57
N ILE A 318 -1.40 -9.82 5.48
CA ILE A 318 -1.77 -11.13 6.01
C ILE A 318 -0.88 -12.22 5.40
N LEU A 319 -0.56 -13.25 6.19
CA LEU A 319 0.28 -14.37 5.78
C LEU A 319 -0.55 -15.42 5.01
N PRO A 320 0.08 -16.15 4.07
CA PRO A 320 -0.63 -17.03 3.14
C PRO A 320 -1.21 -18.32 3.73
N ASP A 321 -0.85 -18.65 4.94
CA ASP A 321 -1.25 -19.85 5.68
C ASP A 321 -2.18 -19.57 6.87
N VAL A 322 -2.61 -18.31 7.04
CA VAL A 322 -3.60 -17.93 8.06
C VAL A 322 -4.95 -18.60 7.73
N PRO A 323 -5.61 -19.24 8.72
CA PRO A 323 -6.95 -19.78 8.51
C PRO A 323 -7.96 -18.68 8.16
N VAL A 324 -8.75 -18.88 7.10
CA VAL A 324 -9.77 -17.92 6.66
C VAL A 324 -10.74 -17.57 7.77
N GLU A 325 -11.14 -18.55 8.59
CA GLU A 325 -12.04 -18.35 9.70
C GLU A 325 -11.47 -17.42 10.81
N ASN A 326 -10.16 -17.39 10.97
CA ASN A 326 -9.51 -16.44 11.87
C ASN A 326 -9.48 -15.02 11.29
N ALA A 327 -9.30 -14.88 9.97
CA ALA A 327 -9.43 -13.59 9.31
C ALA A 327 -10.88 -13.04 9.42
N LYS A 328 -11.88 -13.87 9.20
CA LYS A 328 -13.31 -13.50 9.41
C LYS A 328 -13.58 -13.12 10.86
N TYR A 329 -13.05 -13.90 11.80
CA TYR A 329 -13.19 -13.64 13.23
C TYR A 329 -12.59 -12.28 13.60
N PHE A 330 -11.39 -11.99 13.13
CA PHE A 330 -10.72 -10.71 13.34
C PHE A 330 -11.59 -9.52 12.89
N ILE A 331 -12.10 -9.55 11.66
CA ILE A 331 -12.94 -8.46 11.12
C ILE A 331 -14.19 -8.26 12.00
N LYS A 332 -14.89 -9.34 12.33
CA LYS A 332 -16.09 -9.28 13.18
C LYS A 332 -15.80 -8.74 14.58
N GLU A 333 -14.70 -9.15 15.20
CA GLU A 333 -14.34 -8.69 16.54
C GLU A 333 -13.97 -7.20 16.57
N VAL A 334 -13.25 -6.70 15.57
CA VAL A 334 -12.99 -5.26 15.46
C VAL A 334 -14.30 -4.48 15.35
N GLN A 335 -15.19 -4.85 14.44
CA GLN A 335 -16.48 -4.17 14.24
C GLN A 335 -17.33 -4.24 15.51
N ARG A 336 -17.47 -5.42 16.12
CA ARG A 336 -18.28 -5.64 17.33
C ARG A 336 -17.77 -4.88 18.55
N LYS A 337 -16.45 -4.97 18.84
CA LYS A 337 -15.86 -4.35 20.03
C LYS A 337 -15.71 -2.84 19.91
N SER A 338 -15.73 -2.29 18.71
CA SER A 338 -15.64 -0.84 18.47
C SER A 338 -16.99 -0.17 18.19
N ALA A 339 -18.11 -0.90 18.22
CA ALA A 339 -19.46 -0.35 18.07
C ALA A 339 -19.73 0.74 19.12
N ARG A 340 -20.40 1.83 18.70
CA ARG A 340 -20.66 3.04 19.49
C ARG A 340 -22.15 3.31 19.60
#